data_3448b2ff65f5ea39f2d97f7134cb4cc7
#
_entry.id   3448b2ff65f5ea39f2d97f7134cb4cc7
#
_cell.length_a   1.000
_cell.length_b   1.000
_cell.length_c   1.000
_cell.angle_alpha   90.00
_cell.angle_beta   90.00
_cell.angle_gamma   90.00
#
_symmetry.space_group_name_H-M   'P 1'
#
loop_
_entity.id
_entity.type
_entity.pdbx_description
1 polymer ?
#
loop_
_entity_poly.entity_id
_entity_poly.type
_entity_poly.pdbx_seq_one_letter_code
_entity_poly.pdbx_strand_id
1 'polypeptide(L)'
;MCDNMKKRFLTLLIFSACIHLYASEPWSVERCMQYAADHGHAVRQQRFALDDSHAARTQAIGAFLPSVYGSISGQMNFGRAIDPETNTYTDVSTLYNGYGLQASLDIFDGLQRYNELRMAKANVAMGRSALTAEKDDVALKVYKAYMDLVYCLGAIEQVEKKRDESRALLHQTDVMAEVGQKSDAD
;
A
#
# COMPACT_ATOMS: atom_id res chain seq x y z
N MET A 1 56.28 15.57 7.72
CA MET A 1 56.21 14.24 7.03
C MET A 1 54.94 13.47 7.37
N CYS A 2 54.27 13.75 8.49
CA CYS A 2 53.06 13.04 8.94
C CYS A 2 51.75 13.50 8.27
N ASP A 3 51.70 14.75 7.77
CA ASP A 3 50.45 15.34 7.21
C ASP A 3 50.13 14.86 5.78
N ASN A 4 51.19 14.55 5.02
CA ASN A 4 51.03 14.02 3.65
C ASN A 4 50.57 12.54 3.63
N MET A 5 50.89 11.79 4.69
CA MET A 5 50.41 10.40 4.83
C MET A 5 48.91 10.35 5.16
N LYS A 6 48.43 11.25 6.02
CA LYS A 6 46.98 11.34 6.35
C LYS A 6 46.15 11.74 5.16
N LYS A 7 46.61 12.67 4.34
CA LYS A 7 45.93 13.09 3.10
C LYS A 7 45.89 11.97 2.06
N ARG A 8 46.96 11.19 1.91
CA ARG A 8 47.01 10.03 1.00
C ARG A 8 46.14 8.88 1.50
N PHE A 9 46.02 8.66 2.80
CA PHE A 9 45.11 7.67 3.39
C PHE A 9 43.64 8.10 3.21
N LEU A 10 43.31 9.39 3.37
CA LEU A 10 41.98 9.92 3.18
C LEU A 10 41.52 9.85 1.71
N THR A 11 42.43 10.12 0.77
CA THR A 11 42.12 10.00 -0.68
C THR A 11 41.93 8.54 -1.10
N LEU A 12 42.70 7.59 -0.51
CA LEU A 12 42.52 6.17 -0.78
C LEU A 12 41.21 5.62 -0.22
N LEU A 13 40.76 6.14 0.93
CA LEU A 13 39.49 5.77 1.57
C LEU A 13 38.27 6.30 0.79
N ILE A 14 38.36 7.52 0.23
CA ILE A 14 37.35 8.11 -0.64
C ILE A 14 37.30 7.37 -1.98
N PHE A 15 38.42 6.95 -2.54
CA PHE A 15 38.49 6.18 -3.78
C PHE A 15 37.91 4.76 -3.61
N SER A 16 38.11 4.14 -2.44
CA SER A 16 37.50 2.83 -2.10
C SER A 16 35.99 2.91 -1.93
N ALA A 17 35.43 4.03 -1.47
CA ALA A 17 33.98 4.23 -1.30
C ALA A 17 33.24 4.42 -2.64
N CYS A 18 33.92 4.84 -3.70
CA CYS A 18 33.32 5.03 -5.05
C CYS A 18 33.20 3.75 -5.88
N ILE A 19 33.79 2.61 -5.45
CA ILE A 19 33.77 1.35 -6.25
C ILE A 19 32.49 0.54 -6.01
N HIS A 20 31.63 0.93 -5.10
CA HIS A 20 30.31 0.31 -4.93
C HIS A 20 29.21 0.96 -5.81
N LEU A 21 29.53 1.39 -7.04
CA LEU A 21 28.50 1.48 -8.07
C LEU A 21 28.11 0.03 -8.42
N TYR A 22 27.16 -0.48 -7.67
CA TYR A 22 26.44 -1.69 -8.06
C TYR A 22 25.87 -1.44 -9.45
N ALA A 23 26.47 -2.02 -10.48
CA ALA A 23 25.77 -2.24 -11.71
C ALA A 23 24.48 -2.99 -11.32
N SER A 24 23.33 -2.32 -11.43
CA SER A 24 22.06 -2.93 -11.11
C SER A 24 21.89 -4.13 -12.05
N GLU A 25 21.97 -5.32 -11.51
CA GLU A 25 21.67 -6.52 -12.30
C GLU A 25 20.34 -6.32 -13.01
N PRO A 26 20.26 -6.66 -14.30
CA PRO A 26 19.00 -6.53 -15.04
C PRO A 26 17.90 -7.29 -14.28
N TRP A 27 16.77 -6.64 -14.08
CA TRP A 27 15.66 -7.25 -13.37
C TRP A 27 15.11 -8.40 -14.19
N SER A 28 15.16 -9.62 -13.64
CA SER A 28 14.48 -10.77 -14.23
C SER A 28 12.96 -10.60 -14.08
N VAL A 29 12.20 -11.28 -14.92
CA VAL A 29 10.74 -11.27 -14.87
C VAL A 29 10.23 -11.72 -13.51
N GLU A 30 10.84 -12.75 -12.93
CA GLU A 30 10.48 -13.30 -11.62
C GLU A 30 10.69 -12.25 -10.51
N ARG A 31 11.81 -11.52 -10.56
CA ARG A 31 12.11 -10.46 -9.60
C ARG A 31 11.12 -9.30 -9.71
N CYS A 32 10.73 -8.92 -10.93
CA CYS A 32 9.71 -7.90 -11.17
C CYS A 32 8.36 -8.33 -10.60
N MET A 33 7.93 -9.57 -10.87
CA MET A 33 6.67 -10.14 -10.38
C MET A 33 6.65 -10.18 -8.85
N GLN A 34 7.70 -10.69 -8.23
CA GLN A 34 7.81 -10.77 -6.77
C GLN A 34 7.80 -9.39 -6.11
N TYR A 35 8.57 -8.45 -6.64
CA TYR A 35 8.59 -7.08 -6.14
C TYR A 35 7.21 -6.43 -6.21
N ALA A 36 6.49 -6.59 -7.31
CA ALA A 36 5.15 -6.06 -7.47
C ALA A 36 4.12 -6.73 -6.55
N ALA A 37 4.24 -8.05 -6.31
CA ALA A 37 3.39 -8.78 -5.37
C ALA A 37 3.62 -8.36 -3.90
N ASP A 38 4.83 -7.88 -3.57
CA ASP A 38 5.14 -7.45 -2.21
C ASP A 38 4.87 -5.95 -1.97
N HIS A 39 5.06 -5.10 -3.00
CA HIS A 39 5.02 -3.63 -2.89
C HIS A 39 3.86 -2.99 -3.67
N GLY A 40 3.11 -3.76 -4.45
CA GLY A 40 1.99 -3.25 -5.27
C GLY A 40 0.93 -2.52 -4.44
N HIS A 41 0.41 -1.41 -4.95
CA HIS A 41 -0.63 -0.65 -4.25
C HIS A 41 -1.92 -1.46 -4.05
N ALA A 42 -2.34 -2.22 -5.06
CA ALA A 42 -3.52 -3.07 -5.01
C ALA A 42 -3.38 -4.17 -3.95
N VAL A 43 -2.21 -4.82 -3.89
CA VAL A 43 -1.89 -5.82 -2.86
C VAL A 43 -1.89 -5.20 -1.45
N ARG A 44 -1.37 -3.98 -1.30
CA ARG A 44 -1.39 -3.26 -0.03
C ARG A 44 -2.82 -2.93 0.41
N GLN A 45 -3.66 -2.46 -0.52
CA GLN A 45 -5.07 -2.20 -0.25
C GLN A 45 -5.80 -3.47 0.20
N GLN A 46 -5.55 -4.59 -0.47
CA GLN A 46 -6.15 -5.88 -0.10
C GLN A 46 -5.63 -6.40 1.25
N ARG A 47 -4.38 -6.09 1.61
CA ARG A 47 -3.83 -6.39 2.95
C ARG A 47 -4.56 -5.61 4.03
N PHE A 48 -4.82 -4.31 3.83
CA PHE A 48 -5.62 -3.53 4.77
C PHE A 48 -7.05 -4.06 4.90
N ALA A 49 -7.69 -4.47 3.81
CA ALA A 49 -9.01 -5.10 3.87
C ALA A 49 -9.01 -6.42 4.69
N LEU A 50 -7.92 -7.18 4.60
CA LEU A 50 -7.74 -8.36 5.45
C LEU A 50 -7.55 -7.97 6.93
N ASP A 51 -6.78 -6.92 7.22
CA ASP A 51 -6.57 -6.41 8.58
C ASP A 51 -7.90 -5.90 9.18
N ASP A 52 -8.74 -5.23 8.39
CA ASP A 52 -10.10 -4.83 8.79
C ASP A 52 -10.96 -6.06 9.14
N SER A 53 -10.85 -7.14 8.37
CA SER A 53 -11.54 -8.40 8.67
C SER A 53 -11.03 -9.04 9.98
N HIS A 54 -9.75 -8.93 10.28
CA HIS A 54 -9.18 -9.36 11.56
C HIS A 54 -9.69 -8.50 12.72
N ALA A 55 -9.79 -7.18 12.54
CA ALA A 55 -10.35 -6.26 13.53
C ALA A 55 -11.83 -6.57 13.79
N ALA A 56 -12.63 -6.79 12.75
CA ALA A 56 -14.04 -7.19 12.86
C ALA A 56 -14.20 -8.53 13.62
N ARG A 57 -13.32 -9.51 13.38
CA ARG A 57 -13.30 -10.75 14.14
C ARG A 57 -12.99 -10.49 15.63
N THR A 58 -12.04 -9.64 15.94
CA THR A 58 -11.69 -9.27 17.31
C THR A 58 -12.87 -8.57 17.99
N GLN A 59 -13.55 -7.68 17.28
CA GLN A 59 -14.78 -7.04 17.76
C GLN A 59 -15.87 -8.06 18.06
N ALA A 60 -16.10 -9.04 17.18
CA ALA A 60 -17.07 -10.11 17.38
C ALA A 60 -16.74 -11.00 18.60
N ILE A 61 -15.44 -11.19 18.90
CA ILE A 61 -15.01 -11.86 20.15
C ILE A 61 -15.29 -10.95 21.36
N GLY A 62 -14.99 -9.65 21.25
CA GLY A 62 -15.24 -8.66 22.31
C GLY A 62 -16.72 -8.54 22.68
N ALA A 63 -17.63 -8.81 21.75
CA ALA A 63 -19.07 -8.80 22.02
C ALA A 63 -19.54 -9.86 23.05
N PHE A 64 -18.72 -10.84 23.37
CA PHE A 64 -18.98 -11.81 24.44
C PHE A 64 -18.54 -11.31 25.82
N LEU A 65 -17.84 -10.17 25.89
CA LEU A 65 -17.42 -9.57 27.16
C LEU A 65 -18.46 -8.56 27.64
N PRO A 66 -18.55 -8.32 28.98
CA PRO A 66 -19.40 -7.26 29.49
C PRO A 66 -18.93 -5.87 28.98
N SER A 67 -19.86 -5.03 28.59
CA SER A 67 -19.62 -3.63 28.32
C SER A 67 -19.64 -2.83 29.62
N VAL A 68 -18.62 -2.00 29.85
CA VAL A 68 -18.49 -1.17 31.05
C VAL A 68 -18.47 0.30 30.64
N TYR A 69 -19.38 1.08 31.19
CA TYR A 69 -19.51 2.51 30.93
C TYR A 69 -19.29 3.31 32.20
N GLY A 70 -18.40 4.30 32.13
CA GLY A 70 -18.26 5.34 33.15
C GLY A 70 -18.94 6.61 32.67
N SER A 71 -19.77 7.25 33.51
CA SER A 71 -20.38 8.52 33.22
C SER A 71 -20.05 9.55 34.31
N ILE A 72 -19.74 10.76 33.87
CA ILE A 72 -19.57 11.93 34.75
C ILE A 72 -20.50 12.99 34.22
N SER A 73 -21.38 13.53 35.07
CA SER A 73 -22.28 14.61 34.72
C SER A 73 -22.17 15.75 35.69
N GLY A 74 -22.22 16.98 35.19
CA GLY A 74 -22.32 18.20 35.96
C GLY A 74 -23.51 19.00 35.50
N GLN A 75 -24.40 19.35 36.44
CA GLN A 75 -25.57 20.17 36.15
C GLN A 75 -25.58 21.37 37.09
N MET A 76 -25.70 22.56 36.55
CA MET A 76 -25.83 23.80 37.31
C MET A 76 -27.26 24.32 37.14
N ASN A 77 -27.97 24.37 38.27
CA ASN A 77 -29.34 24.90 38.29
C ASN A 77 -29.34 26.27 38.89
N PHE A 78 -29.90 27.22 38.16
CA PHE A 78 -30.13 28.59 38.62
C PHE A 78 -31.62 28.81 38.81
N GLY A 79 -32.02 29.37 39.93
CA GLY A 79 -33.43 29.67 40.13
C GLY A 79 -33.82 29.95 41.60
N ARG A 80 -35.10 30.19 41.79
CA ARG A 80 -35.68 30.35 43.14
C ARG A 80 -36.00 28.98 43.71
N ALA A 81 -35.40 28.67 44.84
CA ALA A 81 -35.74 27.48 45.65
C ALA A 81 -36.25 27.89 47.01
N ILE A 82 -37.09 27.05 47.61
CA ILE A 82 -37.53 27.23 49.00
C ILE A 82 -36.41 26.67 49.88
N ASP A 83 -35.88 27.54 50.73
CA ASP A 83 -34.92 27.13 51.77
C ASP A 83 -35.66 26.28 52.83
N PRO A 84 -35.21 25.02 53.08
CA PRO A 84 -35.88 24.12 54.00
C PRO A 84 -35.87 24.60 55.47
N GLU A 85 -34.88 25.46 55.83
CA GLU A 85 -34.75 25.92 57.24
C GLU A 85 -35.61 27.16 57.51
N THR A 86 -35.69 28.06 56.52
CA THR A 86 -36.38 29.34 56.71
C THR A 86 -37.73 29.40 56.05
N ASN A 87 -38.09 28.42 55.25
CA ASN A 87 -39.30 28.34 54.41
C ASN A 87 -39.54 29.60 53.56
N THR A 88 -38.49 30.29 53.18
CA THR A 88 -38.48 31.46 52.32
C THR A 88 -37.91 31.20 50.96
N TYR A 89 -38.35 31.95 49.94
CA TYR A 89 -37.75 31.83 48.59
C TYR A 89 -36.41 32.54 48.53
N THR A 90 -35.38 31.78 48.23
CA THR A 90 -34.01 32.28 48.04
C THR A 90 -33.54 32.00 46.63
N ASP A 91 -32.85 32.95 46.00
CA ASP A 91 -32.17 32.67 44.72
C ASP A 91 -30.92 31.82 44.98
N VAL A 92 -30.95 30.59 44.49
CA VAL A 92 -29.89 29.62 44.73
C VAL A 92 -29.31 29.12 43.40
N SER A 93 -28.00 29.10 43.32
CA SER A 93 -27.30 28.35 42.26
C SER A 93 -26.76 27.04 42.86
N THR A 94 -27.24 25.91 42.36
CA THR A 94 -26.82 24.62 42.86
C THR A 94 -26.10 23.84 41.79
N LEU A 95 -24.91 23.36 42.10
CA LEU A 95 -24.11 22.48 41.25
C LEU A 95 -24.35 21.03 41.69
N TYR A 96 -24.88 20.22 40.80
CA TYR A 96 -25.01 18.77 40.97
C TYR A 96 -23.95 18.06 40.18
N ASN A 97 -23.17 17.20 40.82
CA ASN A 97 -22.23 16.30 40.19
C ASN A 97 -22.72 14.88 40.32
N GLY A 98 -22.81 14.18 39.20
CA GLY A 98 -23.17 12.77 39.15
C GLY A 98 -22.01 11.93 38.64
N TYR A 99 -21.74 10.81 39.31
CA TYR A 99 -20.75 9.83 38.86
C TYR A 99 -21.48 8.49 38.75
N GLY A 100 -21.33 7.83 37.60
CA GLY A 100 -21.94 6.54 37.36
C GLY A 100 -20.97 5.55 36.79
N LEU A 101 -21.04 4.28 37.22
CA LEU A 101 -20.40 3.16 36.59
C LEU A 101 -21.44 2.08 36.33
N GLN A 102 -21.58 1.67 35.09
CA GLN A 102 -22.54 0.67 34.68
C GLN A 102 -21.84 -0.44 33.92
N ALA A 103 -22.11 -1.69 34.26
CA ALA A 103 -21.68 -2.86 33.48
C ALA A 103 -22.93 -3.62 33.02
N SER A 104 -22.92 -4.00 31.74
CA SER A 104 -24.01 -4.80 31.15
C SER A 104 -23.45 -5.98 30.35
N LEU A 105 -24.06 -7.12 30.47
CA LEU A 105 -23.76 -8.35 29.76
C LEU A 105 -25.05 -9.01 29.33
N ASP A 106 -25.24 -9.19 28.03
CA ASP A 106 -26.37 -9.98 27.55
C ASP A 106 -26.02 -11.47 27.63
N ILE A 107 -26.79 -12.23 28.36
CA ILE A 107 -26.55 -13.65 28.59
C ILE A 107 -27.00 -14.50 27.42
N PHE A 108 -28.09 -14.10 26.76
CA PHE A 108 -28.65 -14.83 25.63
C PHE A 108 -29.28 -13.86 24.62
N ASP A 109 -28.88 -14.00 23.36
CA ASP A 109 -29.30 -13.14 22.22
C ASP A 109 -29.82 -13.97 21.02
N GLY A 110 -30.32 -15.18 21.28
CA GLY A 110 -30.80 -16.06 20.21
C GLY A 110 -29.66 -16.59 19.29
N LEU A 111 -28.42 -16.71 19.79
CA LEU A 111 -27.22 -17.13 19.03
C LEU A 111 -26.73 -16.12 18.01
N GLN A 112 -27.19 -14.87 18.04
CA GLN A 112 -26.77 -13.84 17.12
C GLN A 112 -25.26 -13.65 17.16
N ARG A 113 -24.65 -13.41 18.32
CA ARG A 113 -23.20 -13.22 18.48
C ARG A 113 -22.39 -14.42 18.02
N TYR A 114 -22.91 -15.63 18.25
CA TYR A 114 -22.24 -16.84 17.77
C TYR A 114 -22.18 -16.88 16.23
N ASN A 115 -23.29 -16.55 15.57
CA ASN A 115 -23.35 -16.50 14.11
C ASN A 115 -22.51 -15.34 13.54
N GLU A 116 -22.49 -14.17 14.19
CA GLU A 116 -21.63 -13.04 13.82
C GLU A 116 -20.14 -13.42 13.93
N LEU A 117 -19.72 -14.12 14.97
CA LEU A 117 -18.35 -14.63 15.10
C LEU A 117 -18.01 -15.64 14.00
N ARG A 118 -18.95 -16.54 13.66
CA ARG A 118 -18.75 -17.47 12.53
C ARG A 118 -18.60 -16.73 11.20
N MET A 119 -19.44 -15.74 10.95
CA MET A 119 -19.37 -14.89 9.77
C MET A 119 -18.04 -14.12 9.72
N ALA A 120 -17.60 -13.52 10.84
CA ALA A 120 -16.33 -12.82 10.90
C ALA A 120 -15.13 -13.74 10.64
N LYS A 121 -15.15 -14.99 11.14
CA LYS A 121 -14.13 -16.00 10.83
C LYS A 121 -14.11 -16.36 9.33
N ALA A 122 -15.28 -16.51 8.70
CA ALA A 122 -15.40 -16.80 7.28
C ALA A 122 -14.88 -15.61 6.43
N ASN A 123 -15.17 -14.37 6.84
CA ASN A 123 -14.66 -13.16 6.18
C ASN A 123 -13.13 -13.06 6.23
N VAL A 124 -12.49 -13.46 7.34
CA VAL A 124 -11.01 -13.52 7.40
C VAL A 124 -10.48 -14.57 6.41
N ALA A 125 -11.10 -15.74 6.32
CA ALA A 125 -10.68 -16.77 5.36
C ALA A 125 -10.84 -16.27 3.91
N MET A 126 -11.96 -15.65 3.60
CA MET A 126 -12.21 -15.01 2.29
C MET A 126 -11.19 -13.91 1.99
N GLY A 127 -10.89 -13.04 2.95
CA GLY A 127 -9.89 -11.98 2.80
C GLY A 127 -8.49 -12.51 2.51
N ARG A 128 -8.09 -13.64 3.11
CA ARG A 128 -6.81 -14.30 2.79
C ARG A 128 -6.76 -14.80 1.35
N SER A 129 -7.83 -15.46 0.91
CA SER A 129 -7.93 -15.94 -0.48
C SER A 129 -7.93 -14.79 -1.47
N ALA A 130 -8.63 -13.69 -1.17
CA ALA A 130 -8.65 -12.49 -1.99
C ALA A 130 -7.27 -11.83 -2.08
N LEU A 131 -6.50 -11.78 -0.97
CA LEU A 131 -5.13 -11.28 -1.00
C LEU A 131 -4.21 -12.12 -1.87
N THR A 132 -4.37 -13.45 -1.85
CA THR A 132 -3.58 -14.34 -2.71
C THR A 132 -3.94 -14.11 -4.18
N ALA A 133 -5.23 -14.05 -4.50
CA ALA A 133 -5.70 -13.80 -5.86
C ALA A 133 -5.21 -12.43 -6.40
N GLU A 134 -5.20 -11.39 -5.56
CA GLU A 134 -4.68 -10.07 -5.96
C GLU A 134 -3.17 -10.10 -6.23
N LYS A 135 -2.40 -10.85 -5.45
CA LYS A 135 -0.96 -11.04 -5.71
C LYS A 135 -0.72 -11.73 -7.04
N ASP A 136 -1.50 -12.76 -7.34
CA ASP A 136 -1.37 -13.51 -8.60
C ASP A 136 -1.78 -12.64 -9.79
N ASP A 137 -2.83 -11.83 -9.66
CA ASP A 137 -3.29 -10.90 -10.70
C ASP A 137 -2.25 -9.80 -10.99
N VAL A 138 -1.66 -9.22 -9.95
CA VAL A 138 -0.58 -8.23 -10.09
C VAL A 138 0.65 -8.86 -10.74
N ALA A 139 1.04 -10.06 -10.33
CA ALA A 139 2.16 -10.78 -10.93
C ALA A 139 1.92 -11.06 -12.42
N LEU A 140 0.71 -11.47 -12.79
CA LEU A 140 0.34 -11.70 -14.20
C LEU A 140 0.36 -10.41 -15.04
N LYS A 141 -0.11 -9.29 -14.49
CA LYS A 141 -0.04 -7.98 -15.15
C LYS A 141 1.41 -7.56 -15.43
N VAL A 142 2.30 -7.76 -14.44
CA VAL A 142 3.73 -7.48 -14.60
C VAL A 142 4.37 -8.39 -15.64
N TYR A 143 4.04 -9.69 -15.62
CA TYR A 143 4.51 -10.64 -16.63
C TYR A 143 4.14 -10.20 -18.04
N LYS A 144 2.88 -9.83 -18.28
CA LYS A 144 2.42 -9.33 -19.58
C LYS A 144 3.19 -8.08 -20.01
N ALA A 145 3.31 -7.09 -19.13
CA ALA A 145 4.04 -5.85 -19.43
C ALA A 145 5.53 -6.11 -19.73
N TYR A 146 6.15 -7.06 -19.02
CA TYR A 146 7.53 -7.46 -19.29
C TYR A 146 7.68 -8.12 -20.67
N MET A 147 6.75 -9.01 -21.04
CA MET A 147 6.75 -9.64 -22.36
C MET A 147 6.52 -8.63 -23.48
N ASP A 148 5.63 -7.66 -23.29
CA ASP A 148 5.43 -6.55 -24.23
C ASP A 148 6.71 -5.74 -24.41
N LEU A 149 7.44 -5.45 -23.34
CA LEU A 149 8.73 -4.78 -23.41
C LEU A 149 9.77 -5.58 -24.21
N VAL A 150 9.90 -6.86 -23.96
CA VAL A 150 10.82 -7.75 -24.68
C VAL A 150 10.47 -7.80 -26.16
N TYR A 151 9.17 -7.89 -26.48
CA TYR A 151 8.69 -7.86 -27.86
C TYR A 151 9.04 -6.52 -28.56
N CYS A 152 8.80 -5.39 -27.89
CA CYS A 152 9.13 -4.07 -28.44
C CYS A 152 10.63 -3.90 -28.69
N LEU A 153 11.48 -4.37 -27.77
CA LEU A 153 12.94 -4.33 -27.95
C LEU A 153 13.38 -5.16 -29.16
N GLY A 154 12.84 -6.36 -29.34
CA GLY A 154 13.11 -7.20 -30.50
C GLY A 154 12.60 -6.56 -31.81
N ALA A 155 11.44 -5.91 -31.78
CA ALA A 155 10.90 -5.20 -32.94
C ALA A 155 11.78 -4.00 -33.35
N ILE A 156 12.31 -3.24 -32.38
CA ILE A 156 13.25 -2.14 -32.64
C ILE A 156 14.49 -2.67 -33.34
N GLU A 157 15.11 -3.72 -32.83
CA GLU A 157 16.30 -4.31 -33.45
C GLU A 157 16.05 -4.73 -34.91
N GLN A 158 14.90 -5.35 -35.18
CA GLN A 158 14.52 -5.74 -36.57
C GLN A 158 14.32 -4.53 -37.49
N VAL A 159 13.66 -3.49 -36.97
CA VAL A 159 13.45 -2.26 -37.76
C VAL A 159 14.78 -1.53 -38.03
N GLU A 160 15.69 -1.48 -37.07
CA GLU A 160 17.02 -0.90 -37.25
C GLU A 160 17.82 -1.64 -38.32
N LYS A 161 17.83 -2.97 -38.27
CA LYS A 161 18.45 -3.83 -39.26
C LYS A 161 17.88 -3.57 -40.66
N LYS A 162 16.54 -3.53 -40.79
CA LYS A 162 15.87 -3.26 -42.06
C LYS A 162 16.16 -1.87 -42.58
N ARG A 163 16.25 -0.86 -41.71
CA ARG A 163 16.67 0.52 -42.08
C ARG A 163 18.08 0.53 -42.67
N ASP A 164 19.01 -0.20 -42.05
CA ASP A 164 20.40 -0.21 -42.51
C ASP A 164 20.57 -0.98 -43.84
N GLU A 165 19.83 -2.08 -44.01
CA GLU A 165 19.70 -2.82 -45.27
C GLU A 165 19.12 -1.92 -46.38
N SER A 166 18.05 -1.18 -46.07
CA SER A 166 17.44 -0.22 -47.04
C SER A 166 18.38 0.91 -47.41
N ARG A 167 19.16 1.44 -46.46
CA ARG A 167 20.18 2.47 -46.75
C ARG A 167 21.29 1.93 -47.64
N ALA A 168 21.76 0.72 -47.43
CA ALA A 168 22.76 0.08 -48.29
C ALA A 168 22.23 -0.13 -49.70
N LEU A 169 20.96 -0.59 -49.81
CA LEU A 169 20.32 -0.75 -51.12
C LEU A 169 20.14 0.59 -51.84
N LEU A 170 19.72 1.64 -51.15
CA LEU A 170 19.63 3.00 -51.72
C LEU A 170 21.00 3.45 -52.28
N HIS A 171 22.06 3.36 -51.47
CA HIS A 171 23.40 3.74 -51.92
C HIS A 171 23.87 2.92 -53.14
N GLN A 172 23.58 1.62 -53.17
CA GLN A 172 23.87 0.78 -54.33
C GLN A 172 23.09 1.23 -55.56
N THR A 173 21.83 1.59 -55.43
CA THR A 173 20.98 2.06 -56.53
C THR A 173 21.43 3.42 -57.03
N ASP A 174 21.81 4.33 -56.15
CA ASP A 174 22.37 5.65 -56.51
C ASP A 174 23.65 5.50 -57.36
N VAL A 175 24.57 4.62 -56.93
CA VAL A 175 25.80 4.34 -57.71
C VAL A 175 25.49 3.73 -59.08
N MET A 176 24.48 2.83 -59.16
CA MET A 176 24.05 2.25 -60.43
C MET A 176 23.39 3.28 -61.37
N ALA A 177 22.65 4.23 -60.81
CA ALA A 177 22.07 5.36 -61.60
C ALA A 177 23.16 6.29 -62.12
N GLU A 178 24.18 6.64 -61.31
CA GLU A 178 25.31 7.46 -61.72
C GLU A 178 26.09 6.84 -62.89
N VAL A 179 26.24 5.53 -62.95
CA VAL A 179 26.91 4.80 -64.03
C VAL A 179 25.98 4.44 -65.20
N GLY A 180 24.71 4.91 -65.18
CA GLY A 180 23.75 4.73 -66.25
C GLY A 180 23.17 3.30 -66.36
N GLN A 181 23.31 2.46 -65.35
CA GLN A 181 22.77 1.10 -65.31
C GLN A 181 21.33 1.03 -64.77
N LYS A 182 20.83 2.08 -64.15
CA LYS A 182 19.44 2.21 -63.69
C LYS A 182 18.89 3.58 -64.04
N SER A 183 17.56 3.70 -64.14
CA SER A 183 16.86 4.95 -64.36
C SER A 183 16.67 5.69 -63.01
N ASP A 184 16.66 7.04 -63.06
CA ASP A 184 16.34 7.90 -61.90
C ASP A 184 14.93 7.63 -61.33
N ALA A 185 14.10 6.84 -62.02
CA ALA A 185 12.75 6.47 -61.61
C ALA A 185 12.66 5.10 -60.88
N ASP A 186 13.76 4.33 -60.82
CA ASP A 186 13.84 3.02 -60.14
C ASP A 186 14.30 3.13 -58.69
#